data_680710ffeeb225117a7c47a8878bbe6f
#
_entry.id   680710ffeeb225117a7c47a8878bbe6f
#
_cell.length_a   1.000
_cell.length_b   1.000
_cell.length_c   1.000
_cell.angle_alpha   90.00
_cell.angle_beta   90.00
_cell.angle_gamma   90.00
#
_symmetry.space_group_name_H-M   'P 1'
#
loop_
_entity.id
_entity.type
_entity.pdbx_description
1 polymer ?
#
loop_
_entity_poly.entity_id
_entity_poly.type
_entity_poly.pdbx_seq_one_letter_code
_entity_poly.pdbx_strand_id
1 'polypeptide(L)'
;AVNYAVRATLSIAGTEVAKELQLSAVSMGYIFSAFGWAYLLMQIPGGWLLDKFGSKKVYTYSLFFWSLFTFLQGFVDMFPLAWAGISMFFMRFMLGFSEAPSFPANARIVAAWFPTKERGTASAIFNSAQYFSLALFSPLLGWLTFAWGWEHVFTVMGVIGFVLTALWIKLIHNPTDHPRMSAEELKFISENGAVVDMDHKKPGSAAASGPKLHYIKQLLSN
;
A
#
# COMPACT_ATOMS: atom_id res chain seq x y z
N ALA A 1 3.88 -0.99 8.66
CA ALA A 1 3.11 -1.65 9.73
C ALA A 1 1.59 -1.55 9.47
N VAL A 2 0.99 -0.35 9.45
CA VAL A 2 -0.48 -0.16 9.34
C VAL A 2 -1.10 -0.82 8.10
N ASN A 3 -0.40 -0.83 6.97
CA ASN A 3 -0.82 -1.51 5.74
C ASN A 3 -1.16 -3.00 6.01
N TYR A 4 -0.30 -3.72 6.71
CA TYR A 4 -0.54 -5.13 7.05
C TYR A 4 -1.67 -5.32 8.07
N ALA A 5 -1.85 -4.37 8.99
CA ALA A 5 -2.98 -4.38 9.90
C ALA A 5 -4.31 -4.25 9.14
N VAL A 6 -4.38 -3.35 8.14
CA VAL A 6 -5.57 -3.19 7.29
C VAL A 6 -5.85 -4.46 6.46
N ARG A 7 -4.82 -5.13 5.94
CA ARG A 7 -5.00 -6.43 5.27
C ARG A 7 -5.62 -7.48 6.20
N ALA A 8 -5.16 -7.50 7.46
CA ALA A 8 -5.65 -8.44 8.47
C ALA A 8 -7.07 -8.11 8.98
N THR A 9 -7.55 -6.88 8.82
CA THR A 9 -8.84 -6.42 9.35
C THR A 9 -9.98 -7.35 8.96
N LEU A 10 -10.12 -7.68 7.68
CA LEU A 10 -11.17 -8.59 7.24
C LEU A 10 -10.96 -10.03 7.73
N SER A 11 -9.71 -10.48 7.90
CA SER A 11 -9.44 -11.82 8.44
C SER A 11 -9.88 -11.94 9.90
N ILE A 12 -9.80 -10.84 10.66
CA ILE A 12 -10.17 -10.77 12.07
C ILE A 12 -11.68 -10.56 12.20
N ALA A 13 -12.24 -9.61 11.48
CA ALA A 13 -13.66 -9.24 11.53
C ALA A 13 -14.55 -10.11 10.61
N GLY A 14 -13.97 -10.96 9.76
CA GLY A 14 -14.68 -11.63 8.66
C GLY A 14 -15.82 -12.54 9.09
N THR A 15 -15.73 -13.16 10.26
CA THR A 15 -16.81 -14.00 10.80
C THR A 15 -18.05 -13.16 11.14
N GLU A 16 -17.86 -12.02 11.77
CA GLU A 16 -18.95 -11.10 12.11
C GLU A 16 -19.54 -10.44 10.86
N VAL A 17 -18.66 -9.99 9.92
CA VAL A 17 -19.09 -9.48 8.62
C VAL A 17 -19.95 -10.50 7.87
N ALA A 18 -19.52 -11.76 7.79
CA ALA A 18 -20.24 -12.81 7.09
C ALA A 18 -21.62 -13.07 7.73
N LYS A 19 -21.68 -13.07 9.05
CA LYS A 19 -22.90 -13.30 9.81
C LYS A 19 -23.90 -12.17 9.64
N GLU A 20 -23.46 -10.94 9.78
CA GLU A 20 -24.33 -9.76 9.75
C GLU A 20 -24.82 -9.45 8.33
N LEU A 21 -23.94 -9.54 7.34
CA LEU A 21 -24.29 -9.35 5.95
C LEU A 21 -24.87 -10.61 5.28
N GLN A 22 -25.12 -11.67 6.05
CA GLN A 22 -25.68 -12.95 5.58
C GLN A 22 -24.93 -13.53 4.37
N LEU A 23 -23.61 -13.42 4.37
CA LEU A 23 -22.76 -13.86 3.27
C LEU A 23 -22.43 -15.35 3.39
N SER A 24 -22.55 -16.07 2.28
CA SER A 24 -22.08 -17.46 2.20
C SER A 24 -20.55 -17.56 2.29
N ALA A 25 -20.04 -18.74 2.64
CA ALA A 25 -18.60 -19.02 2.62
C ALA A 25 -17.99 -18.77 1.22
N VAL A 26 -18.75 -19.05 0.15
CA VAL A 26 -18.33 -18.78 -1.23
C VAL A 26 -18.21 -17.29 -1.50
N SER A 27 -19.22 -16.49 -1.08
CA SER A 27 -19.20 -15.03 -1.22
C SER A 27 -18.02 -14.42 -0.46
N MET A 28 -17.75 -14.88 0.76
CA MET A 28 -16.59 -14.46 1.53
C MET A 28 -15.27 -14.81 0.83
N GLY A 29 -15.19 -16.00 0.22
CA GLY A 29 -14.05 -16.41 -0.60
C GLY A 29 -13.77 -15.44 -1.75
N TYR A 30 -14.80 -14.99 -2.46
CA TYR A 30 -14.68 -13.96 -3.50
C TYR A 30 -14.20 -12.62 -2.93
N ILE A 31 -14.75 -12.17 -1.81
CA ILE A 31 -14.36 -10.92 -1.16
C ILE A 31 -12.89 -10.98 -0.70
N PHE A 32 -12.43 -12.09 -0.13
CA PHE A 32 -11.03 -12.27 0.23
C PHE A 32 -10.12 -12.26 -0.99
N SER A 33 -10.50 -12.94 -2.08
CA SER A 33 -9.70 -13.03 -3.29
C SER A 33 -9.66 -11.72 -4.09
N ALA A 34 -10.68 -10.86 -3.97
CA ALA A 34 -10.78 -9.59 -4.70
C ALA A 34 -9.55 -8.71 -4.52
N PHE A 35 -9.05 -8.61 -3.29
CA PHE A 35 -7.82 -7.87 -2.99
C PHE A 35 -6.62 -8.43 -3.75
N GLY A 36 -6.43 -9.75 -3.72
CA GLY A 36 -5.30 -10.41 -4.38
C GLY A 36 -5.30 -10.22 -5.90
N TRP A 37 -6.45 -10.37 -6.54
CA TRP A 37 -6.60 -10.15 -7.97
C TRP A 37 -6.29 -8.71 -8.38
N ALA A 38 -6.88 -7.74 -7.68
CA ALA A 38 -6.62 -6.33 -7.95
C ALA A 38 -5.16 -5.97 -7.74
N TYR A 39 -4.56 -6.46 -6.66
CA TYR A 39 -3.16 -6.27 -6.33
C TYR A 39 -2.24 -6.81 -7.43
N LEU A 40 -2.51 -8.03 -7.93
CA LEU A 40 -1.74 -8.66 -9.00
C LEU A 40 -1.85 -7.86 -10.31
N LEU A 41 -3.06 -7.48 -10.71
CA LEU A 41 -3.30 -6.72 -11.94
C LEU A 41 -2.60 -5.35 -11.93
N MET A 42 -2.53 -4.70 -10.76
CA MET A 42 -1.95 -3.37 -10.64
C MET A 42 -0.43 -3.38 -10.40
N GLN A 43 0.22 -4.52 -10.22
CA GLN A 43 1.68 -4.61 -10.03
C GLN A 43 2.46 -3.95 -11.17
N ILE A 44 2.14 -4.30 -12.42
CA ILE A 44 2.83 -3.77 -13.61
C ILE A 44 2.48 -2.29 -13.86
N PRO A 45 1.18 -1.89 -13.91
CA PRO A 45 0.81 -0.47 -14.01
C PRO A 45 1.37 0.37 -12.85
N GLY A 46 1.40 -0.17 -11.63
CA GLY A 46 1.95 0.51 -10.45
C GLY A 46 3.43 0.85 -10.60
N GLY A 47 4.23 -0.06 -11.14
CA GLY A 47 5.63 0.20 -11.49
C GLY A 47 5.77 1.34 -12.49
N TRP A 48 4.98 1.33 -13.55
CA TRP A 48 4.96 2.41 -14.55
C TRP A 48 4.55 3.77 -13.95
N LEU A 49 3.57 3.79 -13.05
CA LEU A 49 3.17 5.02 -12.35
C LEU A 49 4.33 5.59 -11.52
N LEU A 50 5.08 4.73 -10.82
CA LEU A 50 6.26 5.12 -10.05
C LEU A 50 7.35 5.74 -10.95
N ASP A 51 7.59 5.16 -12.12
CA ASP A 51 8.57 5.68 -13.09
C ASP A 51 8.14 7.04 -13.67
N LYS A 52 6.83 7.22 -13.86
CA LYS A 52 6.29 8.44 -14.48
C LYS A 52 6.12 9.60 -13.50
N PHE A 53 5.65 9.32 -12.28
CA PHE A 53 5.23 10.35 -11.33
C PHE A 53 6.12 10.45 -10.08
N GLY A 54 7.03 9.48 -9.88
CA GLY A 54 7.91 9.38 -8.74
C GLY A 54 7.28 8.72 -7.52
N SER A 55 8.14 8.23 -6.64
CA SER A 55 7.74 7.39 -5.49
C SER A 55 6.88 8.15 -4.48
N LYS A 56 7.25 9.38 -4.14
CA LYS A 56 6.52 10.19 -3.15
C LYS A 56 5.06 10.40 -3.55
N LYS A 57 4.81 10.86 -4.78
CA LYS A 57 3.46 11.18 -5.25
C LYS A 57 2.59 9.92 -5.35
N VAL A 58 3.11 8.88 -6.01
CA VAL A 58 2.36 7.63 -6.20
C VAL A 58 2.03 6.99 -4.86
N TYR A 59 2.97 6.96 -3.93
CA TYR A 59 2.74 6.43 -2.59
C TYR A 59 1.71 7.26 -1.81
N THR A 60 1.72 8.59 -1.95
CA THR A 60 0.71 9.47 -1.34
C THR A 60 -0.70 9.12 -1.81
N TYR A 61 -0.90 8.98 -3.13
CA TYR A 61 -2.20 8.60 -3.68
C TYR A 61 -2.60 7.17 -3.28
N SER A 62 -1.64 6.25 -3.26
CA SER A 62 -1.87 4.88 -2.77
C SER A 62 -2.37 4.89 -1.33
N LEU A 63 -1.70 5.62 -0.43
CA LEU A 63 -2.11 5.75 0.97
C LEU A 63 -3.51 6.37 1.11
N PHE A 64 -3.78 7.44 0.37
CA PHE A 64 -5.07 8.12 0.42
C PHE A 64 -6.21 7.21 -0.03
N PHE A 65 -6.13 6.63 -1.23
CA PHE A 65 -7.19 5.79 -1.77
C PHE A 65 -7.36 4.49 -0.97
N TRP A 66 -6.27 3.89 -0.54
CA TRP A 66 -6.32 2.75 0.35
C TRP A 66 -7.03 3.09 1.67
N SER A 67 -6.71 4.23 2.29
CA SER A 67 -7.39 4.68 3.51
C SER A 67 -8.87 4.96 3.27
N LEU A 68 -9.19 5.56 2.13
CA LEU A 68 -10.57 5.85 1.72
C LEU A 68 -11.38 4.57 1.56
N PHE A 69 -10.87 3.59 0.80
CA PHE A 69 -11.60 2.32 0.61
C PHE A 69 -11.66 1.49 1.89
N THR A 70 -10.66 1.58 2.78
CA THR A 70 -10.75 0.97 4.10
C THR A 70 -11.86 1.62 4.92
N PHE A 71 -11.89 2.94 4.97
CA PHE A 71 -12.91 3.71 5.70
C PHE A 71 -14.32 3.39 5.20
N LEU A 72 -14.52 3.38 3.88
CA LEU A 72 -15.82 3.12 3.26
C LEU A 72 -16.34 1.70 3.51
N GLN A 73 -15.46 0.73 3.75
CA GLN A 73 -15.90 -0.63 4.12
C GLN A 73 -16.69 -0.65 5.44
N GLY A 74 -16.41 0.27 6.36
CA GLY A 74 -17.16 0.41 7.61
C GLY A 74 -18.59 0.93 7.45
N PHE A 75 -19.03 1.24 6.24
CA PHE A 75 -20.39 1.72 5.96
C PHE A 75 -21.18 0.78 5.03
N VAL A 76 -20.65 -0.40 4.79
CA VAL A 76 -21.28 -1.35 3.86
C VAL A 76 -22.59 -1.91 4.43
N ASP A 77 -22.74 -1.96 5.75
CA ASP A 77 -23.96 -2.30 6.46
C ASP A 77 -25.14 -1.36 6.16
N MET A 78 -24.87 -0.11 5.79
CA MET A 78 -25.90 0.87 5.40
C MET A 78 -26.55 0.56 4.04
N PHE A 79 -25.95 -0.31 3.23
CA PHE A 79 -26.52 -0.71 1.95
C PHE A 79 -27.57 -1.83 2.14
N PRO A 80 -28.58 -1.91 1.24
CA PRO A 80 -29.47 -3.05 1.25
C PRO A 80 -28.70 -4.37 1.19
N LEU A 81 -29.13 -5.37 1.94
CA LEU A 81 -28.44 -6.66 2.09
C LEU A 81 -28.05 -7.31 0.75
N ALA A 82 -28.90 -7.13 -0.27
CA ALA A 82 -28.64 -7.62 -1.64
C ALA A 82 -27.37 -7.00 -2.29
N TRP A 83 -27.00 -5.81 -1.89
CA TRP A 83 -25.84 -5.07 -2.45
C TRP A 83 -24.61 -5.07 -1.53
N ALA A 84 -24.79 -5.41 -0.24
CA ALA A 84 -23.73 -5.35 0.75
C ALA A 84 -22.51 -6.21 0.36
N GLY A 85 -22.74 -7.46 -0.08
CA GLY A 85 -21.67 -8.34 -0.52
C GLY A 85 -20.92 -7.82 -1.77
N ILE A 86 -21.65 -7.27 -2.73
CA ILE A 86 -21.07 -6.68 -3.94
C ILE A 86 -20.26 -5.41 -3.60
N SER A 87 -20.80 -4.57 -2.71
CA SER A 87 -20.13 -3.37 -2.23
C SER A 87 -18.83 -3.72 -1.50
N MET A 88 -18.87 -4.72 -0.60
CA MET A 88 -17.68 -5.18 0.11
C MET A 88 -16.63 -5.75 -0.86
N PHE A 89 -17.04 -6.56 -1.85
CA PHE A 89 -16.14 -7.05 -2.90
C PHE A 89 -15.47 -5.91 -3.66
N PHE A 90 -16.27 -4.93 -4.11
CA PHE A 90 -15.75 -3.78 -4.85
C PHE A 90 -14.77 -2.95 -4.01
N MET A 91 -15.10 -2.66 -2.74
CA MET A 91 -14.21 -1.92 -1.84
C MET A 91 -12.90 -2.67 -1.60
N ARG A 92 -12.95 -3.99 -1.44
CA ARG A 92 -11.74 -4.84 -1.31
C ARG A 92 -10.92 -4.88 -2.58
N PHE A 93 -11.57 -4.93 -3.75
CA PHE A 93 -10.88 -4.85 -5.02
C PHE A 93 -10.15 -3.51 -5.19
N MET A 94 -10.84 -2.40 -4.93
CA MET A 94 -10.25 -1.06 -5.01
C MET A 94 -9.15 -0.84 -3.98
N LEU A 95 -9.26 -1.45 -2.80
CA LEU A 95 -8.21 -1.46 -1.79
C LEU A 95 -6.92 -2.12 -2.32
N GLY A 96 -7.03 -3.33 -2.86
CA GLY A 96 -5.88 -4.04 -3.46
C GLY A 96 -5.26 -3.29 -4.63
N PHE A 97 -6.10 -2.72 -5.48
CA PHE A 97 -5.68 -1.87 -6.61
C PHE A 97 -4.87 -0.65 -6.14
N SER A 98 -5.35 0.03 -5.11
CA SER A 98 -4.71 1.23 -4.56
C SER A 98 -3.40 0.91 -3.83
N GLU A 99 -3.30 -0.25 -3.21
CA GLU A 99 -2.15 -0.65 -2.40
C GLU A 99 -0.97 -1.21 -3.22
N ALA A 100 -1.24 -1.76 -4.39
CA ALA A 100 -0.23 -2.46 -5.19
C ALA A 100 1.07 -1.66 -5.47
N PRO A 101 1.03 -0.35 -5.76
CA PRO A 101 2.25 0.43 -6.00
C PRO A 101 3.12 0.64 -4.76
N SER A 102 2.61 0.41 -3.54
CA SER A 102 3.33 0.72 -2.30
C SER A 102 4.55 -0.16 -2.06
N PHE A 103 4.49 -1.44 -2.45
CA PHE A 103 5.61 -2.36 -2.25
C PHE A 103 6.83 -2.00 -3.16
N PRO A 104 6.67 -1.84 -4.49
CA PRO A 104 7.77 -1.38 -5.33
C PRO A 104 8.21 0.05 -4.96
N ALA A 105 7.32 0.92 -4.49
CA ALA A 105 7.71 2.24 -4.00
C ALA A 105 8.64 2.17 -2.78
N ASN A 106 8.40 1.24 -1.84
CA ASN A 106 9.29 1.03 -0.69
C ASN A 106 10.70 0.62 -1.16
N ALA A 107 10.82 -0.29 -2.12
CA ALA A 107 12.11 -0.70 -2.68
C ALA A 107 12.84 0.49 -3.34
N ARG A 108 12.11 1.36 -4.06
CA ARG A 108 12.68 2.58 -4.65
C ARG A 108 13.16 3.57 -3.59
N ILE A 109 12.39 3.78 -2.53
CA ILE A 109 12.77 4.66 -1.42
C ILE A 109 14.04 4.13 -0.73
N VAL A 110 14.12 2.84 -0.46
CA VAL A 110 15.34 2.22 0.09
C VAL A 110 16.53 2.43 -0.85
N ALA A 111 16.34 2.25 -2.15
CA ALA A 111 17.41 2.46 -3.13
C ALA A 111 17.85 3.93 -3.23
N ALA A 112 16.94 4.89 -3.02
CA ALA A 112 17.23 6.32 -3.08
C ALA A 112 17.93 6.84 -1.82
N TRP A 113 17.60 6.31 -0.64
CA TRP A 113 18.07 6.82 0.64
C TRP A 113 19.27 6.07 1.23
N PHE A 114 19.45 4.79 0.89
CA PHE A 114 20.46 3.94 1.52
C PHE A 114 21.59 3.55 0.56
N PRO A 115 22.85 3.64 1.06
CA PRO A 115 24.00 3.05 0.39
C PRO A 115 23.77 1.57 0.05
N THR A 116 24.41 1.08 -1.01
CA THR A 116 24.22 -0.29 -1.48
C THR A 116 24.44 -1.34 -0.39
N LYS A 117 25.42 -1.14 0.49
CA LYS A 117 25.76 -2.06 1.59
C LYS A 117 24.68 -2.10 2.69
N GLU A 118 23.88 -1.05 2.85
CA GLU A 118 22.89 -0.90 3.92
C GLU A 118 21.48 -1.27 3.48
N ARG A 119 21.23 -1.40 2.17
CA ARG A 119 19.89 -1.72 1.63
C ARG A 119 19.31 -3.02 2.16
N GLY A 120 20.17 -4.03 2.40
CA GLY A 120 19.73 -5.31 2.98
C GLY A 120 19.13 -5.11 4.37
N THR A 121 19.81 -4.39 5.24
CA THR A 121 19.35 -4.08 6.59
C THR A 121 18.09 -3.22 6.58
N ALA A 122 18.07 -2.16 5.76
CA ALA A 122 16.89 -1.31 5.61
C ALA A 122 15.66 -2.11 5.14
N SER A 123 15.83 -2.97 4.13
CA SER A 123 14.76 -3.83 3.63
C SER A 123 14.30 -4.84 4.68
N ALA A 124 15.21 -5.39 5.48
CA ALA A 124 14.87 -6.30 6.58
C ALA A 124 14.02 -5.61 7.65
N ILE A 125 14.34 -4.36 8.02
CA ILE A 125 13.56 -3.54 8.95
C ILE A 125 12.15 -3.28 8.39
N PHE A 126 12.04 -2.88 7.12
CA PHE A 126 10.74 -2.70 6.47
C PHE A 126 9.91 -3.98 6.45
N ASN A 127 10.53 -5.12 6.15
CA ASN A 127 9.84 -6.41 6.11
C ASN A 127 9.46 -6.91 7.51
N SER A 128 10.28 -6.67 8.54
CA SER A 128 9.93 -7.05 9.91
C SER A 128 8.73 -6.29 10.45
N ALA A 129 8.50 -5.06 9.95
CA ALA A 129 7.35 -4.25 10.32
C ALA A 129 6.00 -4.92 10.04
N GLN A 130 5.92 -5.87 9.08
CA GLN A 130 4.68 -6.62 8.84
C GLN A 130 4.35 -7.56 10.01
N TYR A 131 5.33 -8.30 10.50
CA TYR A 131 5.14 -9.24 11.63
C TYR A 131 4.82 -8.48 12.92
N PHE A 132 5.56 -7.41 13.18
CA PHE A 132 5.28 -6.53 14.30
C PHE A 132 3.86 -5.94 14.22
N SER A 133 3.44 -5.53 13.03
CA SER A 133 2.09 -5.04 12.80
C SER A 133 1.03 -6.08 13.17
N LEU A 134 1.17 -7.31 12.67
CA LEU A 134 0.21 -8.37 12.99
C LEU A 134 0.17 -8.67 14.49
N ALA A 135 1.33 -8.77 15.14
CA ALA A 135 1.41 -9.02 16.57
C ALA A 135 0.73 -7.93 17.42
N LEU A 136 0.92 -6.66 17.04
CA LEU A 136 0.37 -5.52 17.77
C LEU A 136 -1.12 -5.28 17.47
N PHE A 137 -1.48 -5.28 16.19
CA PHE A 137 -2.82 -4.88 15.77
C PHE A 137 -3.85 -6.01 15.88
N SER A 138 -3.47 -7.30 15.74
CA SER A 138 -4.46 -8.37 15.80
C SER A 138 -5.26 -8.39 17.10
N PRO A 139 -4.66 -8.35 18.30
CA PRO A 139 -5.43 -8.29 19.53
C PRO A 139 -6.25 -7.00 19.65
N LEU A 140 -5.71 -5.86 19.20
CA LEU A 140 -6.41 -4.59 19.21
C LEU A 140 -7.64 -4.60 18.30
N LEU A 141 -7.50 -5.09 17.07
CA LEU A 141 -8.60 -5.20 16.12
C LEU A 141 -9.64 -6.21 16.57
N GLY A 142 -9.23 -7.34 17.17
CA GLY A 142 -10.13 -8.31 17.76
C GLY A 142 -10.94 -7.73 18.91
N TRP A 143 -10.28 -7.00 19.82
CA TRP A 143 -10.98 -6.30 20.91
C TRP A 143 -11.95 -5.24 20.36
N LEU A 144 -11.53 -4.47 19.37
CA LEU A 144 -12.38 -3.44 18.76
C LEU A 144 -13.60 -4.04 18.09
N THR A 145 -13.44 -5.16 17.37
CA THR A 145 -14.55 -5.90 16.76
C THR A 145 -15.55 -6.37 17.82
N PHE A 146 -15.06 -6.92 18.93
CA PHE A 146 -15.91 -7.42 20.00
C PHE A 146 -16.63 -6.30 20.76
N ALA A 147 -15.95 -5.17 21.03
CA ALA A 147 -16.48 -4.10 21.87
C ALA A 147 -17.42 -3.14 21.11
N TRP A 148 -17.12 -2.85 19.85
CA TRP A 148 -17.81 -1.80 19.09
C TRP A 148 -18.36 -2.23 17.73
N GLY A 149 -18.14 -3.47 17.33
CA GLY A 149 -18.56 -3.99 16.03
C GLY A 149 -17.46 -3.89 14.97
N TRP A 150 -17.64 -4.68 13.92
CA TRP A 150 -16.67 -4.77 12.82
C TRP A 150 -16.57 -3.47 11.98
N GLU A 151 -17.63 -2.70 11.86
CA GLU A 151 -17.71 -1.45 11.11
C GLU A 151 -16.70 -0.43 11.64
N HIS A 152 -16.59 -0.36 12.97
CA HIS A 152 -15.69 0.54 13.66
C HIS A 152 -14.22 0.17 13.43
N VAL A 153 -13.94 -1.10 13.20
CA VAL A 153 -12.57 -1.53 12.87
C VAL A 153 -12.12 -0.92 11.54
N PHE A 154 -12.98 -0.96 10.53
CA PHE A 154 -12.68 -0.38 9.22
C PHE A 154 -12.62 1.14 9.27
N THR A 155 -13.56 1.79 9.95
CA THR A 155 -13.56 3.25 10.07
C THR A 155 -12.34 3.77 10.85
N VAL A 156 -12.00 3.16 11.98
CA VAL A 156 -10.81 3.54 12.77
C VAL A 156 -9.53 3.33 11.96
N MET A 157 -9.38 2.20 11.29
CA MET A 157 -8.20 1.93 10.46
C MET A 157 -8.11 2.87 9.26
N GLY A 158 -9.24 3.24 8.67
CA GLY A 158 -9.29 4.23 7.61
C GLY A 158 -8.85 5.63 8.08
N VAL A 159 -9.32 6.06 9.26
CA VAL A 159 -8.90 7.34 9.88
C VAL A 159 -7.40 7.34 10.19
N ILE A 160 -6.88 6.27 10.78
CA ILE A 160 -5.43 6.11 11.00
C ILE A 160 -4.67 6.24 9.66
N GLY A 161 -5.19 5.64 8.59
CA GLY A 161 -4.61 5.75 7.26
C GLY A 161 -4.60 7.18 6.71
N PHE A 162 -5.66 7.98 6.92
CA PHE A 162 -5.68 9.39 6.54
C PHE A 162 -4.66 10.22 7.35
N VAL A 163 -4.54 9.98 8.66
CA VAL A 163 -3.52 10.63 9.49
C VAL A 163 -2.12 10.29 8.97
N LEU A 164 -1.86 9.03 8.65
CA LEU A 164 -0.59 8.60 8.06
C LEU A 164 -0.35 9.22 6.69
N THR A 165 -1.37 9.40 5.87
CA THR A 165 -1.26 10.09 4.57
C THR A 165 -0.83 11.55 4.79
N ALA A 166 -1.44 12.25 5.74
CA ALA A 166 -1.06 13.63 6.09
C ALA A 166 0.39 13.71 6.61
N LEU A 167 0.78 12.79 7.50
CA LEU A 167 2.16 12.69 7.99
C LEU A 167 3.15 12.36 6.87
N TRP A 168 2.78 11.46 5.95
CA TRP A 168 3.59 11.12 4.79
C TRP A 168 3.89 12.32 3.91
N ILE A 169 2.87 13.09 3.56
CA ILE A 169 3.02 14.30 2.73
C ILE A 169 3.99 15.29 3.39
N LYS A 170 3.87 15.44 4.72
CA LYS A 170 4.66 16.42 5.48
C LYS A 170 6.10 15.98 5.77
N LEU A 171 6.31 14.70 6.05
CA LEU A 171 7.60 14.20 6.56
C LEU A 171 8.48 13.56 5.47
N ILE A 172 7.88 12.95 4.44
CA ILE A 172 8.67 12.23 3.45
C ILE A 172 9.04 13.14 2.30
N HIS A 173 10.33 13.17 2.00
CA HIS A 173 10.94 13.94 0.91
C HIS A 173 11.88 13.04 0.11
N ASN A 174 12.23 13.46 -1.10
CA ASN A 174 13.35 12.84 -1.80
C ASN A 174 14.67 13.29 -1.15
N PRO A 175 15.76 12.52 -1.26
CA PRO A 175 17.02 12.91 -0.65
C PRO A 175 17.49 14.31 -1.06
N THR A 176 17.32 14.67 -2.33
CA THR A 176 17.71 15.97 -2.89
C THR A 176 16.87 17.15 -2.42
N ASP A 177 15.63 16.91 -2.01
CA ASP A 177 14.65 17.94 -1.62
C ASP A 177 14.45 18.00 -0.09
N HIS A 178 15.21 17.21 0.67
CA HIS A 178 15.01 17.11 2.10
C HIS A 178 15.57 18.34 2.85
N PRO A 179 14.77 19.07 3.62
CA PRO A 179 15.14 20.38 4.19
C PRO A 179 16.26 20.31 5.23
N ARG A 180 16.56 19.14 5.77
CA ARG A 180 17.60 18.91 6.79
C ARG A 180 18.77 18.08 6.28
N MET A 181 18.81 17.75 4.99
CA MET A 181 19.91 16.99 4.39
C MET A 181 21.12 17.90 4.24
N SER A 182 22.29 17.51 4.78
CA SER A 182 23.53 18.22 4.54
C SER A 182 24.11 17.84 3.18
N ALA A 183 24.88 18.75 2.58
CA ALA A 183 25.57 18.47 1.31
C ALA A 183 26.57 17.32 1.45
N GLU A 184 27.19 17.19 2.62
CA GLU A 184 28.14 16.11 2.92
C GLU A 184 27.44 14.76 3.02
N GLU A 185 26.28 14.70 3.68
CA GLU A 185 25.47 13.49 3.81
C GLU A 185 24.92 13.05 2.46
N LEU A 186 24.39 13.99 1.67
CA LEU A 186 23.92 13.71 0.30
C LEU A 186 25.05 13.16 -0.58
N LYS A 187 26.23 13.75 -0.49
CA LYS A 187 27.42 13.28 -1.21
C LYS A 187 27.82 11.87 -0.73
N PHE A 188 27.86 11.65 0.57
CA PHE A 188 28.21 10.36 1.14
C PHE A 188 27.29 9.22 0.64
N ILE A 189 25.96 9.40 0.74
CA ILE A 189 25.03 8.36 0.29
C ILE A 189 25.11 8.14 -1.22
N SER A 190 25.27 9.21 -2.02
CA SER A 190 25.39 9.14 -3.47
C SER A 190 26.67 8.42 -3.91
N GLU A 191 27.82 8.73 -3.33
CA GLU A 191 29.11 8.07 -3.63
C GLU A 191 29.11 6.59 -3.21
N ASN A 192 28.30 6.22 -2.22
CA ASN A 192 28.13 4.84 -1.76
C ASN A 192 26.96 4.10 -2.44
N GLY A 193 26.47 4.61 -3.57
CA GLY A 193 25.57 3.92 -4.47
C GLY A 193 24.08 4.15 -4.23
N ALA A 194 23.70 5.14 -3.39
CA ALA A 194 22.30 5.57 -3.30
C ALA A 194 21.89 6.29 -4.59
N VAL A 195 20.68 6.02 -5.07
CA VAL A 195 20.15 6.62 -6.31
C VAL A 195 19.33 7.85 -5.94
N VAL A 196 20.01 8.90 -5.45
CA VAL A 196 19.39 10.08 -4.84
C VAL A 196 18.48 10.88 -5.78
N ASP A 197 18.70 10.78 -7.09
CA ASP A 197 17.94 11.45 -8.14
C ASP A 197 16.92 10.55 -8.86
N MET A 198 16.60 9.38 -8.27
CA MET A 198 15.75 8.36 -8.90
C MET A 198 14.40 8.91 -9.37
N ASP A 199 13.79 9.82 -8.62
CA ASP A 199 12.48 10.40 -8.91
C ASP A 199 12.58 11.73 -9.70
N HIS A 200 13.79 12.23 -9.97
CA HIS A 200 14.01 13.39 -10.81
C HIS A 200 14.18 12.97 -12.28
N LYS A 201 13.35 13.54 -13.15
CA LYS A 201 13.52 13.34 -14.59
C LYS A 201 14.80 14.02 -15.03
N LYS A 202 15.78 13.26 -15.54
CA LYS A 202 16.92 13.86 -16.25
C LYS A 202 16.41 14.63 -17.46
N PRO A 203 16.84 15.90 -17.67
CA PRO A 203 16.56 16.61 -18.91
C PRO A 203 17.13 15.80 -20.07
N GLY A 204 16.29 15.36 -21.00
CA GLY A 204 16.70 14.53 -22.15
C GLY A 204 16.48 13.01 -21.99
N SER A 205 16.09 12.51 -20.84
CA SER A 205 15.55 11.16 -20.74
C SER A 205 14.18 11.14 -21.41
N ALA A 206 14.13 10.57 -22.61
CA ALA A 206 12.85 10.28 -23.27
C ALA A 206 11.95 9.59 -22.25
N ALA A 207 10.75 10.14 -22.06
CA ALA A 207 9.73 9.52 -21.22
C ALA A 207 9.70 8.04 -21.61
N ALA A 208 10.00 7.16 -20.64
CA ALA A 208 10.02 5.74 -20.91
C ALA A 208 8.69 5.42 -21.60
N SER A 209 8.76 5.12 -22.88
CA SER A 209 7.61 4.65 -23.63
C SER A 209 7.01 3.54 -22.78
N GLY A 210 5.70 3.61 -22.54
CA GLY A 210 4.99 2.69 -21.64
C GLY A 210 5.41 1.24 -21.82
N PRO A 211 5.00 0.34 -20.95
CA PRO A 211 5.55 -1.02 -20.90
C PRO A 211 5.55 -1.58 -22.33
N LYS A 212 6.76 -1.72 -22.91
CA LYS A 212 6.87 -2.24 -24.25
C LYS A 212 6.49 -3.71 -24.14
N LEU A 213 5.32 -4.06 -24.62
CA LEU A 213 4.80 -5.44 -24.65
C LEU A 213 5.85 -6.44 -25.15
N HIS A 214 6.76 -5.98 -26.00
CA HIS A 214 7.89 -6.74 -26.49
C HIS A 214 8.81 -7.24 -25.36
N TYR A 215 9.16 -6.42 -24.37
CA TYR A 215 10.00 -6.86 -23.24
C TYR A 215 9.26 -7.82 -22.31
N ILE A 216 7.95 -7.60 -22.09
CA ILE A 216 7.12 -8.54 -21.33
C ILE A 216 7.07 -9.89 -22.03
N LYS A 217 6.90 -9.90 -23.36
CA LYS A 217 6.91 -11.13 -24.15
C LYS A 217 8.27 -11.84 -24.09
N GLN A 218 9.37 -11.11 -24.14
CA GLN A 218 10.71 -11.69 -23.98
C GLN A 218 10.95 -12.31 -22.59
N LEU A 219 10.46 -11.68 -21.52
CA LEU A 219 10.56 -12.21 -20.15
C LEU A 219 9.71 -13.45 -19.94
N LEU A 220 8.59 -13.57 -20.66
CA LEU A 220 7.69 -14.73 -20.55
C LEU A 220 8.10 -15.88 -21.52
N SER A 221 9.03 -15.65 -22.44
CA SER A 221 9.50 -16.64 -23.41
C SER A 221 10.81 -17.33 -23.04
N ASN A 222 11.45 -16.95 -21.93
CA ASN A 222 12.58 -17.59 -21.30
C ASN A 222 12.13 -18.35 -20.06
#